data_1a723a397152df4924cea8e08243ede0
#
_entry.id   1a723a397152df4924cea8e08243ede0
#
_cell.length_a   1.000
_cell.length_b   1.000
_cell.length_c   1.000
_cell.angle_alpha   90.00
_cell.angle_beta   90.00
_cell.angle_gamma   90.00
#
_symmetry.space_group_name_H-M   'P 1'
#
loop_
_entity.id
_entity.type
_entity.pdbx_description
1 polymer ?
#
loop_
_entity_poly.entity_id
_entity_poly.type
_entity_poly.pdbx_seq_one_letter_code
_entity_poly.pdbx_strand_id
1 'polypeptide(L)'
;MYNSLKKVNRNSIKQEIYDQVKYSLFNNELPLNKFITEVELSNLLDVSRTPVREAMNELVLEQLLIFKPRKGYKVNTFTNHEIDQIFLLRESLEIACVPFLVKVITDKHILDMQTIIEHQSIAAEKNDYYTFMLLDKEFHTYLMEIIEFKLFLKSYNVQHDLSILIGTQGLKSQGRMLDVLDEHNEILKALSTKNTDAIITSMKSHLEKSMRAFKVK
;
A
#
# COMPACT_ATOMS: atom_id res chain seq x y z
N MET A 1 16.24 34.84 13.42
CA MET A 1 17.18 34.45 14.44
C MET A 1 17.75 33.03 14.26
N TYR A 2 17.85 32.51 13.06
CA TYR A 2 18.43 31.17 12.75
C TYR A 2 19.25 31.18 11.47
N ASN A 3 19.89 32.30 11.12
CA ASN A 3 20.59 32.51 9.82
C ASN A 3 21.91 31.70 9.67
N SER A 4 22.24 30.84 10.62
CA SER A 4 23.50 30.04 10.60
C SER A 4 23.28 28.54 10.43
N LEU A 5 22.03 28.06 10.35
CA LEU A 5 21.73 26.64 10.17
C LEU A 5 21.87 26.25 8.70
N LYS A 6 22.97 25.58 8.35
CA LYS A 6 23.12 24.95 7.03
C LYS A 6 22.31 23.65 7.01
N LYS A 7 21.62 23.38 5.89
CA LYS A 7 20.93 22.11 5.63
C LYS A 7 21.91 20.95 5.81
N VAL A 8 21.64 20.08 6.78
CA VAL A 8 22.32 18.79 6.92
C VAL A 8 21.51 17.76 6.15
N ASN A 9 22.11 17.17 5.13
CA ASN A 9 21.45 16.19 4.24
C ASN A 9 21.43 14.79 4.90
N ARG A 10 20.81 14.68 6.09
CA ARG A 10 20.66 13.41 6.82
C ARG A 10 19.46 12.58 6.35
N ASN A 11 18.53 13.21 5.62
CA ASN A 11 17.31 12.52 5.15
C ASN A 11 17.57 11.46 4.09
N SER A 12 18.71 11.48 3.38
CA SER A 12 18.99 10.52 2.31
C SER A 12 19.23 9.10 2.84
N ILE A 13 20.08 8.93 3.86
CA ILE A 13 20.47 7.59 4.37
C ILE A 13 19.29 6.93 5.10
N LYS A 14 18.58 7.67 5.98
CA LYS A 14 17.38 7.16 6.65
C LYS A 14 16.33 6.72 5.64
N GLN A 15 16.06 7.57 4.62
CA GLN A 15 15.05 7.27 3.60
C GLN A 15 15.44 6.05 2.78
N GLU A 16 16.70 5.94 2.40
CA GLU A 16 17.20 4.78 1.64
C GLU A 16 17.05 3.48 2.45
N ILE A 17 17.38 3.49 3.74
CA ILE A 17 17.18 2.33 4.62
C ILE A 17 15.68 1.98 4.72
N TYR A 18 14.83 2.99 4.93
CA TYR A 18 13.39 2.80 4.98
C TYR A 18 12.86 2.15 3.71
N ASP A 19 13.24 2.67 2.54
CA ASP A 19 12.79 2.16 1.24
C ASP A 19 13.28 0.72 1.00
N GLN A 20 14.55 0.42 1.31
CA GLN A 20 15.09 -0.94 1.18
C GLN A 20 14.40 -1.94 2.11
N VAL A 21 14.17 -1.59 3.37
CA VAL A 21 13.48 -2.48 4.32
C VAL A 21 12.03 -2.66 3.91
N LYS A 22 11.34 -1.60 3.49
CA LYS A 22 9.95 -1.67 3.01
C LYS A 22 9.83 -2.53 1.74
N TYR A 23 10.77 -2.38 0.82
CA TYR A 23 10.88 -3.25 -0.36
C TYR A 23 11.02 -4.73 0.05
N SER A 24 11.94 -5.04 0.95
CA SER A 24 12.18 -6.42 1.42
C SER A 24 10.98 -6.99 2.19
N LEU A 25 10.22 -6.14 2.92
CA LEU A 25 8.96 -6.53 3.57
C LEU A 25 7.92 -6.97 2.53
N PHE A 26 7.71 -6.17 1.50
CA PHE A 26 6.69 -6.41 0.49
C PHE A 26 7.05 -7.52 -0.49
N ASN A 27 8.34 -7.88 -0.60
CA ASN A 27 8.81 -9.05 -1.37
C ASN A 27 8.91 -10.33 -0.54
N ASN A 28 8.48 -10.33 0.74
CA ASN A 28 8.62 -11.48 1.65
C ASN A 28 10.08 -11.96 1.84
N GLU A 29 11.05 -11.05 1.70
CA GLU A 29 12.47 -11.37 1.91
C GLU A 29 12.83 -11.37 3.40
N LEU A 30 12.03 -10.70 4.24
CA LEU A 30 12.22 -10.69 5.67
C LEU A 30 11.45 -11.84 6.35
N PRO A 31 12.10 -12.57 7.25
CA PRO A 31 11.47 -13.72 7.91
C PRO A 31 10.35 -13.27 8.87
N LEU A 32 9.12 -13.78 8.68
CA LEU A 32 7.95 -13.41 9.46
C LEU A 32 8.09 -13.73 10.97
N ASN A 33 8.86 -14.76 11.32
CA ASN A 33 8.95 -15.26 12.69
C ASN A 33 10.26 -14.94 13.41
N LYS A 34 11.14 -14.13 12.81
CA LYS A 34 12.43 -13.76 13.37
C LYS A 34 12.47 -12.27 13.73
N PHE A 35 13.11 -11.94 14.85
CA PHE A 35 13.44 -10.56 15.19
C PHE A 35 14.73 -10.14 14.49
N ILE A 36 14.76 -8.90 14.03
CA ILE A 36 15.88 -8.22 13.39
C ILE A 36 16.32 -7.09 14.32
N THR A 37 17.58 -6.99 14.62
CA THR A 37 18.11 -5.95 15.51
C THR A 37 18.71 -4.78 14.72
N GLU A 38 18.76 -3.60 15.36
CA GLU A 38 19.47 -2.44 14.78
C GLU A 38 20.94 -2.76 14.49
N VAL A 39 21.55 -3.62 15.30
CA VAL A 39 22.95 -4.01 15.13
C VAL A 39 23.14 -4.86 13.88
N GLU A 40 22.29 -5.85 13.66
CA GLU A 40 22.33 -6.68 12.46
C GLU A 40 22.16 -5.85 11.20
N LEU A 41 21.16 -4.95 11.17
CA LEU A 41 20.90 -4.09 10.01
C LEU A 41 22.03 -3.07 9.79
N SER A 42 22.55 -2.44 10.86
CA SER A 42 23.63 -1.47 10.73
C SER A 42 24.91 -2.10 10.19
N ASN A 43 25.22 -3.33 10.60
CA ASN A 43 26.35 -4.09 10.07
C ASN A 43 26.13 -4.54 8.61
N LEU A 44 24.90 -4.99 8.28
CA LEU A 44 24.57 -5.43 6.92
C LEU A 44 24.61 -4.28 5.91
N LEU A 45 24.14 -3.09 6.32
CA LEU A 45 24.05 -1.92 5.44
C LEU A 45 25.28 -1.00 5.51
N ASP A 46 26.26 -1.35 6.37
CA ASP A 46 27.48 -0.54 6.62
C ASP A 46 27.15 0.92 6.99
N VAL A 47 26.19 1.12 7.90
CA VAL A 47 25.76 2.43 8.37
C VAL A 47 25.72 2.49 9.89
N SER A 48 25.64 3.69 10.46
CA SER A 48 25.45 3.86 11.92
C SER A 48 24.04 3.44 12.36
N ARG A 49 23.88 3.08 13.65
CA ARG A 49 22.60 2.62 14.22
C ARG A 49 21.51 3.68 14.22
N THR A 50 21.86 4.96 14.29
CA THR A 50 20.88 6.04 14.40
C THR A 50 19.91 6.10 13.20
N PRO A 51 20.36 6.21 11.94
CA PRO A 51 19.45 6.22 10.80
C PRO A 51 18.68 4.89 10.65
N VAL A 52 19.27 3.76 11.03
CA VAL A 52 18.58 2.46 11.07
C VAL A 52 17.39 2.51 12.04
N ARG A 53 17.65 2.95 13.29
CA ARG A 53 16.59 3.08 14.31
C ARG A 53 15.48 4.02 13.86
N GLU A 54 15.82 5.16 13.26
CA GLU A 54 14.84 6.13 12.77
C GLU A 54 13.96 5.53 11.67
N ALA A 55 14.54 4.84 10.68
CA ALA A 55 13.82 4.16 9.62
C ALA A 55 12.92 3.03 10.14
N MET A 56 13.45 2.18 11.03
CA MET A 56 12.69 1.08 11.62
C MET A 56 11.53 1.55 12.50
N ASN A 57 11.72 2.64 13.25
CA ASN A 57 10.64 3.24 14.05
C ASN A 57 9.53 3.83 13.17
N GLU A 58 9.84 4.36 11.99
CA GLU A 58 8.85 4.83 11.03
C GLU A 58 8.00 3.66 10.51
N LEU A 59 8.62 2.53 10.16
CA LEU A 59 7.91 1.31 9.78
C LEU A 59 7.05 0.73 10.93
N VAL A 60 7.47 0.92 12.19
CA VAL A 60 6.64 0.57 13.36
C VAL A 60 5.45 1.51 13.50
N LEU A 61 5.62 2.82 13.29
CA LEU A 61 4.50 3.78 13.30
C LEU A 61 3.48 3.50 12.19
N GLU A 62 3.95 3.00 11.03
CA GLU A 62 3.11 2.53 9.94
C GLU A 62 2.50 1.13 10.19
N GLN A 63 2.80 0.49 11.32
CA GLN A 63 2.35 -0.86 11.67
C GLN A 63 2.84 -1.97 10.72
N LEU A 64 3.85 -1.70 9.92
CA LEU A 64 4.49 -2.71 9.07
C LEU A 64 5.43 -3.61 9.89
N LEU A 65 6.00 -3.08 10.94
CA LEU A 65 6.82 -3.79 11.92
C LEU A 65 6.24 -3.65 13.32
N ILE A 66 6.55 -4.61 14.18
CA ILE A 66 6.37 -4.52 15.64
C ILE A 66 7.74 -4.45 16.33
N PHE A 67 7.88 -3.56 17.31
CA PHE A 67 9.08 -3.47 18.13
C PHE A 67 8.87 -4.22 19.47
N LYS A 68 9.83 -5.05 19.86
CA LYS A 68 9.85 -5.69 21.16
C LYS A 68 11.15 -5.34 21.90
N PRO A 69 11.06 -4.69 23.07
CA PRO A 69 12.25 -4.34 23.85
C PRO A 69 13.19 -5.53 24.05
N ARG A 70 14.49 -5.32 23.91
CA ARG A 70 15.57 -6.32 24.01
C ARG A 70 15.58 -7.39 22.91
N LYS A 71 14.59 -7.45 22.03
CA LYS A 71 14.53 -8.42 20.91
C LYS A 71 14.71 -7.76 19.53
N GLY A 72 14.30 -6.49 19.38
CA GLY A 72 14.34 -5.77 18.11
C GLY A 72 12.98 -5.71 17.41
N TYR A 73 13.01 -5.72 16.10
CA TYR A 73 11.86 -5.54 15.20
C TYR A 73 11.47 -6.85 14.55
N LYS A 74 10.19 -7.03 14.31
CA LYS A 74 9.63 -8.21 13.64
C LYS A 74 8.55 -7.76 12.67
N VAL A 75 8.42 -8.44 11.54
CA VAL A 75 7.32 -8.21 10.59
C VAL A 75 5.97 -8.37 11.30
N ASN A 76 5.08 -7.41 11.09
CA ASN A 76 3.74 -7.48 11.66
C ASN A 76 2.90 -8.55 10.95
N THR A 77 1.99 -9.16 11.71
CA THR A 77 1.03 -10.15 11.21
C THR A 77 -0.35 -9.79 11.75
N PHE A 78 -1.39 -10.03 10.97
CA PHE A 78 -2.74 -9.57 11.26
C PHE A 78 -3.70 -10.74 11.45
N THR A 79 -4.57 -10.63 12.43
CA THR A 79 -5.72 -11.51 12.60
C THR A 79 -6.80 -11.21 11.56
N ASN A 80 -7.70 -12.14 11.28
CA ASN A 80 -8.81 -11.91 10.38
C ASN A 80 -9.68 -10.71 10.81
N HIS A 81 -9.80 -10.47 12.12
CA HIS A 81 -10.52 -9.30 12.65
C HIS A 81 -9.80 -7.97 12.35
N GLU A 82 -8.47 -7.93 12.39
CA GLU A 82 -7.69 -6.75 12.02
C GLU A 82 -7.74 -6.51 10.50
N ILE A 83 -7.74 -7.58 9.70
CA ILE A 83 -7.95 -7.49 8.26
C ILE A 83 -9.32 -6.85 7.95
N ASP A 84 -10.39 -7.27 8.65
CA ASP A 84 -11.71 -6.66 8.50
C ASP A 84 -11.68 -5.15 8.77
N GLN A 85 -10.97 -4.70 9.81
CA GLN A 85 -10.86 -3.28 10.15
C GLN A 85 -10.10 -2.49 9.08
N ILE A 86 -8.99 -3.04 8.55
CA ILE A 86 -8.21 -2.40 7.49
C ILE A 86 -9.08 -2.18 6.24
N PHE A 87 -9.83 -3.21 5.83
CA PHE A 87 -10.70 -3.11 4.65
C PHE A 87 -11.91 -2.22 4.89
N LEU A 88 -12.48 -2.19 6.10
CA LEU A 88 -13.55 -1.25 6.46
C LEU A 88 -13.08 0.21 6.36
N LEU A 89 -11.86 0.52 6.80
CA LEU A 89 -11.28 1.85 6.67
C LEU A 89 -11.04 2.21 5.21
N ARG A 90 -10.51 1.29 4.41
CA ARG A 90 -10.34 1.49 2.96
C ARG A 90 -11.68 1.78 2.29
N GLU A 91 -12.67 0.91 2.51
CA GLU A 91 -14.01 1.09 1.95
C GLU A 91 -14.60 2.46 2.33
N SER A 92 -14.51 2.84 3.60
CA SER A 92 -15.05 4.11 4.09
C SER A 92 -14.42 5.32 3.39
N LEU A 93 -13.10 5.31 3.18
CA LEU A 93 -12.39 6.40 2.51
C LEU A 93 -12.69 6.43 1.00
N GLU A 94 -12.63 5.27 0.34
CA GLU A 94 -12.84 5.18 -1.10
C GLU A 94 -14.29 5.54 -1.50
N ILE A 95 -15.27 5.00 -0.78
CA ILE A 95 -16.70 5.28 -1.07
C ILE A 95 -17.03 6.74 -0.78
N ALA A 96 -16.50 7.34 0.29
CA ALA A 96 -16.70 8.75 0.60
C ALA A 96 -16.17 9.69 -0.49
N CYS A 97 -15.22 9.27 -1.31
CA CYS A 97 -14.69 10.05 -2.43
C CYS A 97 -15.66 10.09 -3.63
N VAL A 98 -16.51 9.08 -3.85
CA VAL A 98 -17.30 8.91 -5.07
C VAL A 98 -18.19 10.11 -5.40
N PRO A 99 -18.95 10.73 -4.45
CA PRO A 99 -19.81 11.88 -4.76
C PRO A 99 -19.05 13.13 -5.23
N PHE A 100 -17.77 13.23 -4.90
CA PHE A 100 -16.88 14.32 -5.35
C PHE A 100 -16.23 13.96 -6.68
N LEU A 101 -15.81 12.71 -6.84
CA LEU A 101 -15.14 12.18 -8.02
C LEU A 101 -16.02 12.30 -9.29
N VAL A 102 -17.30 11.93 -9.20
CA VAL A 102 -18.24 12.00 -10.36
C VAL A 102 -18.39 13.40 -10.93
N LYS A 103 -18.11 14.45 -10.14
CA LYS A 103 -18.24 15.86 -10.56
C LYS A 103 -17.03 16.34 -11.37
N VAL A 104 -15.85 15.73 -11.17
CA VAL A 104 -14.58 16.24 -11.72
C VAL A 104 -13.88 15.25 -12.64
N ILE A 105 -14.28 13.97 -12.63
CA ILE A 105 -13.66 12.92 -13.45
C ILE A 105 -13.85 13.24 -14.94
N THR A 106 -12.78 13.06 -15.70
CA THR A 106 -12.69 13.34 -17.15
C THR A 106 -12.26 12.09 -17.91
N ASP A 107 -12.44 12.09 -19.23
CA ASP A 107 -11.96 11.02 -20.11
C ASP A 107 -10.44 10.83 -20.00
N LYS A 108 -9.69 11.91 -19.74
CA LYS A 108 -8.26 11.81 -19.49
C LYS A 108 -7.96 10.98 -18.23
N HIS A 109 -8.68 11.23 -17.14
CA HIS A 109 -8.51 10.45 -15.90
C HIS A 109 -8.84 8.96 -16.11
N ILE A 110 -9.86 8.66 -16.92
CA ILE A 110 -10.19 7.28 -17.30
C ILE A 110 -9.04 6.64 -18.09
N LEU A 111 -8.43 7.37 -19.03
CA LEU A 111 -7.29 6.88 -19.81
C LEU A 111 -6.05 6.66 -18.92
N ASP A 112 -5.77 7.59 -18.00
CA ASP A 112 -4.65 7.45 -17.05
C ASP A 112 -4.84 6.19 -16.18
N MET A 113 -6.06 5.93 -15.68
CA MET A 113 -6.39 4.72 -14.90
C MET A 113 -6.32 3.44 -15.75
N GLN A 114 -6.72 3.50 -17.03
CA GLN A 114 -6.55 2.38 -17.96
C GLN A 114 -5.08 2.01 -18.11
N THR A 115 -4.20 3.00 -18.21
CA THR A 115 -2.74 2.78 -18.30
C THR A 115 -2.20 2.08 -17.05
N ILE A 116 -2.70 2.43 -15.85
CA ILE A 116 -2.33 1.74 -14.60
C ILE A 116 -2.74 0.26 -14.67
N ILE A 117 -3.96 -0.05 -15.13
CA ILE A 117 -4.43 -1.43 -15.29
C ILE A 117 -3.58 -2.21 -16.31
N GLU A 118 -3.18 -1.58 -17.41
CA GLU A 118 -2.31 -2.21 -18.42
C GLU A 118 -0.95 -2.55 -17.84
N HIS A 119 -0.33 -1.65 -17.06
CA HIS A 119 0.91 -1.95 -16.35
C HIS A 119 0.72 -3.06 -15.32
N GLN A 120 -0.42 -3.07 -14.61
CA GLN A 120 -0.77 -4.10 -13.64
C GLN A 120 -0.92 -5.48 -14.32
N SER A 121 -1.49 -5.52 -15.54
CA SER A 121 -1.57 -6.75 -16.35
C SER A 121 -0.17 -7.29 -16.70
N ILE A 122 0.76 -6.42 -17.10
CA ILE A 122 2.14 -6.81 -17.38
C ILE A 122 2.82 -7.39 -16.13
N ALA A 123 2.58 -6.82 -14.96
CA ALA A 123 3.10 -7.35 -13.70
C ALA A 123 2.51 -8.74 -13.38
N ALA A 124 1.20 -8.93 -13.62
CA ALA A 124 0.53 -10.22 -13.44
C ALA A 124 1.08 -11.31 -14.37
N GLU A 125 1.33 -11.00 -15.65
CA GLU A 125 1.93 -11.91 -16.62
C GLU A 125 3.33 -12.39 -16.18
N LYS A 126 4.10 -11.48 -15.56
CA LYS A 126 5.45 -11.76 -15.03
C LYS A 126 5.43 -12.43 -13.65
N ASN A 127 4.28 -12.62 -13.04
CA ASN A 127 4.12 -13.01 -11.64
C ASN A 127 4.89 -12.09 -10.65
N ASP A 128 4.99 -10.81 -10.99
CA ASP A 128 5.60 -9.77 -10.16
C ASP A 128 4.56 -9.20 -9.18
N TYR A 129 4.38 -9.90 -8.06
CA TYR A 129 3.40 -9.52 -7.03
C TYR A 129 3.67 -8.16 -6.42
N TYR A 130 4.94 -7.81 -6.23
CA TYR A 130 5.29 -6.53 -5.63
C TYR A 130 4.86 -5.37 -6.52
N THR A 131 5.27 -5.38 -7.79
CA THR A 131 4.86 -4.36 -8.76
C THR A 131 3.35 -4.35 -8.95
N PHE A 132 2.70 -5.52 -8.99
CA PHE A 132 1.24 -5.64 -9.08
C PHE A 132 0.54 -4.90 -7.92
N MET A 133 0.98 -5.10 -6.68
CA MET A 133 0.38 -4.46 -5.50
C MET A 133 0.70 -2.96 -5.39
N LEU A 134 1.84 -2.51 -5.91
CA LEU A 134 2.13 -1.07 -6.01
C LEU A 134 1.21 -0.38 -7.01
N LEU A 135 0.94 -1.02 -8.14
CA LEU A 135 0.01 -0.51 -9.16
C LEU A 135 -1.46 -0.57 -8.67
N ASP A 136 -1.82 -1.58 -7.86
CA ASP A 136 -3.09 -1.62 -7.14
C ASP A 136 -3.25 -0.40 -6.23
N LYS A 137 -2.20 -0.08 -5.48
CA LYS A 137 -2.17 1.13 -4.66
C LYS A 137 -2.33 2.40 -5.50
N GLU A 138 -1.60 2.51 -6.61
CA GLU A 138 -1.68 3.65 -7.51
C GLU A 138 -3.09 3.83 -8.07
N PHE A 139 -3.74 2.76 -8.52
CA PHE A 139 -5.12 2.77 -9.02
C PHE A 139 -6.10 3.38 -8.00
N HIS A 140 -6.04 2.94 -6.75
CA HIS A 140 -6.94 3.41 -5.70
C HIS A 140 -6.59 4.82 -5.20
N THR A 141 -5.30 5.17 -5.07
CA THR A 141 -4.89 6.50 -4.61
C THR A 141 -5.18 7.58 -5.64
N TYR A 142 -5.12 7.23 -6.93
CA TYR A 142 -5.43 8.16 -8.01
C TYR A 142 -6.84 8.75 -7.90
N LEU A 143 -7.82 7.98 -7.42
CA LEU A 143 -9.18 8.48 -7.16
C LEU A 143 -9.20 9.65 -6.17
N MET A 144 -8.34 9.63 -5.16
CA MET A 144 -8.23 10.67 -4.15
C MET A 144 -7.39 11.85 -4.64
N GLU A 145 -6.43 11.60 -5.53
CA GLU A 145 -5.61 12.62 -6.18
C GLU A 145 -6.45 13.48 -7.14
N ILE A 146 -7.34 12.88 -7.94
CA ILE A 146 -8.27 13.57 -8.85
C ILE A 146 -9.11 14.64 -8.11
N ILE A 147 -9.50 14.37 -6.88
CA ILE A 147 -10.34 15.28 -6.05
C ILE A 147 -9.50 16.10 -5.06
N GLU A 148 -8.17 15.99 -5.09
CA GLU A 148 -7.22 16.68 -4.22
C GLU A 148 -7.44 16.47 -2.72
N PHE A 149 -7.96 15.30 -2.32
CA PHE A 149 -8.24 14.96 -0.92
C PHE A 149 -6.97 14.52 -0.17
N LYS A 150 -6.04 15.45 0.05
CA LYS A 150 -4.70 15.18 0.60
C LYS A 150 -4.71 14.50 1.98
N LEU A 151 -5.69 14.80 2.84
CA LEU A 151 -5.81 14.15 4.15
C LEU A 151 -6.29 12.70 4.02
N PHE A 152 -7.24 12.44 3.11
CA PHE A 152 -7.69 11.08 2.80
C PHE A 152 -6.54 10.27 2.22
N LEU A 153 -5.84 10.80 1.22
CA LEU A 153 -4.68 10.16 0.60
C LEU A 153 -3.62 9.78 1.63
N LYS A 154 -3.30 10.68 2.57
CA LYS A 154 -2.34 10.40 3.64
C LYS A 154 -2.81 9.25 4.54
N SER A 155 -4.06 9.24 4.95
CA SER A 155 -4.64 8.18 5.79
C SER A 155 -4.74 6.86 5.02
N TYR A 156 -5.15 6.92 3.74
CA TYR A 156 -5.31 5.77 2.87
C TYR A 156 -3.98 5.06 2.59
N ASN A 157 -2.90 5.81 2.36
CA ASN A 157 -1.59 5.25 2.10
C ASN A 157 -1.12 4.28 3.19
N VAL A 158 -1.37 4.62 4.46
CA VAL A 158 -1.03 3.72 5.59
C VAL A 158 -1.85 2.43 5.50
N GLN A 159 -3.17 2.54 5.30
CA GLN A 159 -4.05 1.36 5.23
C GLN A 159 -3.71 0.47 4.02
N HIS A 160 -3.36 1.08 2.90
CA HIS A 160 -3.01 0.33 1.71
C HIS A 160 -1.67 -0.40 1.85
N ASP A 161 -0.67 0.21 2.49
CA ASP A 161 0.60 -0.45 2.78
C ASP A 161 0.42 -1.70 3.66
N LEU A 162 -0.52 -1.65 4.64
CA LEU A 162 -0.92 -2.85 5.39
C LEU A 162 -1.57 -3.91 4.48
N SER A 163 -2.40 -3.47 3.54
CA SER A 163 -3.00 -4.38 2.55
C SER A 163 -1.94 -5.03 1.66
N ILE A 164 -0.90 -4.29 1.24
CA ILE A 164 0.24 -4.86 0.50
C ILE A 164 0.94 -5.92 1.36
N LEU A 165 1.27 -5.60 2.61
CA LEU A 165 1.96 -6.53 3.50
C LEU A 165 1.16 -7.82 3.71
N ILE A 166 -0.16 -7.73 3.90
CA ILE A 166 -1.05 -8.88 4.03
C ILE A 166 -1.15 -9.64 2.70
N GLY A 167 -1.34 -8.92 1.60
CA GLY A 167 -1.55 -9.49 0.27
C GLY A 167 -0.34 -10.26 -0.24
N THR A 168 0.87 -9.76 -0.03
CA THR A 168 2.10 -10.47 -0.41
C THR A 168 2.27 -11.80 0.33
N GLN A 169 1.68 -11.96 1.51
CA GLN A 169 1.67 -13.21 2.26
C GLN A 169 0.58 -14.19 1.80
N GLY A 170 -0.54 -13.68 1.22
CA GLY A 170 -1.73 -14.45 0.86
C GLY A 170 -2.00 -14.65 -0.62
N LEU A 171 -1.57 -13.72 -1.49
CA LEU A 171 -1.90 -13.68 -2.91
C LEU A 171 -1.04 -14.59 -3.82
N LYS A 172 -0.55 -15.70 -3.33
CA LYS A 172 0.31 -16.60 -4.13
C LYS A 172 -0.40 -17.31 -5.29
N SER A 173 -1.65 -16.97 -5.63
CA SER A 173 -2.33 -17.54 -6.77
C SER A 173 -2.40 -16.55 -7.93
N GLN A 174 -1.81 -16.89 -9.07
CA GLN A 174 -1.91 -16.12 -10.31
C GLN A 174 -3.37 -15.82 -10.69
N GLY A 175 -4.30 -16.73 -10.40
CA GLY A 175 -5.72 -16.52 -10.64
C GLY A 175 -6.29 -15.29 -9.93
N ARG A 176 -5.84 -14.97 -8.70
CA ARG A 176 -6.36 -13.80 -8.00
C ARG A 176 -5.92 -12.47 -8.63
N MET A 177 -4.70 -12.40 -9.18
CA MET A 177 -4.28 -11.20 -9.92
C MET A 177 -5.16 -10.94 -11.15
N LEU A 178 -5.53 -12.00 -11.89
CA LEU A 178 -6.44 -11.85 -13.02
C LEU A 178 -7.84 -11.41 -12.58
N ASP A 179 -8.38 -11.98 -11.50
CA ASP A 179 -9.66 -11.53 -10.94
C ASP A 179 -9.64 -10.04 -10.57
N VAL A 180 -8.53 -9.54 -9.98
CA VAL A 180 -8.38 -8.12 -9.63
C VAL A 180 -8.36 -7.23 -10.88
N LEU A 181 -7.70 -7.65 -11.96
CA LEU A 181 -7.71 -6.90 -13.22
C LEU A 181 -9.13 -6.76 -13.79
N ASP A 182 -9.92 -7.83 -13.76
CA ASP A 182 -11.32 -7.80 -14.19
C ASP A 182 -12.14 -6.86 -13.30
N GLU A 183 -11.94 -6.92 -11.97
CA GLU A 183 -12.61 -6.05 -11.01
C GLU A 183 -12.25 -4.56 -11.23
N HIS A 184 -10.99 -4.25 -11.49
CA HIS A 184 -10.55 -2.88 -11.80
C HIS A 184 -11.14 -2.37 -13.12
N ASN A 185 -11.23 -3.22 -14.15
CA ASN A 185 -11.90 -2.88 -15.39
C ASN A 185 -13.40 -2.60 -15.20
N GLU A 186 -14.08 -3.34 -14.30
CA GLU A 186 -15.47 -3.06 -13.94
C GLU A 186 -15.62 -1.72 -13.22
N ILE A 187 -14.71 -1.39 -12.29
CA ILE A 187 -14.68 -0.07 -11.64
C ILE A 187 -14.46 1.03 -12.67
N LEU A 188 -13.50 0.88 -13.56
CA LEU A 188 -13.20 1.85 -14.61
C LEU A 188 -14.40 2.08 -15.54
N LYS A 189 -15.08 1.01 -15.93
CA LYS A 189 -16.33 1.07 -16.70
C LYS A 189 -17.43 1.83 -15.94
N ALA A 190 -17.61 1.57 -14.64
CA ALA A 190 -18.56 2.29 -13.84
C ALA A 190 -18.22 3.79 -13.74
N LEU A 191 -16.93 4.13 -13.53
CA LEU A 191 -16.44 5.51 -13.49
C LEU A 191 -16.74 6.27 -14.79
N SER A 192 -16.60 5.63 -15.96
CA SER A 192 -16.88 6.25 -17.27
C SER A 192 -18.36 6.61 -17.43
N THR A 193 -19.27 5.91 -16.76
CA THR A 193 -20.71 6.23 -16.78
C THR A 193 -21.09 7.38 -15.84
N LYS A 194 -20.22 7.76 -14.91
CA LYS A 194 -20.48 8.74 -13.84
C LYS A 194 -21.70 8.40 -12.97
N ASN A 195 -22.12 7.15 -12.96
CA ASN A 195 -23.22 6.66 -12.13
C ASN A 195 -22.70 6.31 -10.74
N THR A 196 -23.05 7.13 -9.76
CA THR A 196 -22.61 6.99 -8.35
C THR A 196 -22.88 5.61 -7.78
N ASP A 197 -24.09 5.06 -7.98
CA ASP A 197 -24.49 3.77 -7.41
C ASP A 197 -23.71 2.61 -8.08
N ALA A 198 -23.50 2.67 -9.39
CA ALA A 198 -22.71 1.68 -10.11
C ALA A 198 -21.25 1.68 -9.64
N ILE A 199 -20.65 2.86 -9.44
CA ILE A 199 -19.28 3.01 -8.95
C ILE A 199 -19.17 2.44 -7.54
N ILE A 200 -20.06 2.81 -6.63
CA ILE A 200 -20.09 2.31 -5.25
C ILE A 200 -20.23 0.79 -5.23
N THR A 201 -21.10 0.24 -6.05
CA THR A 201 -21.33 -1.20 -6.11
C THR A 201 -20.11 -1.97 -6.59
N SER A 202 -19.45 -1.51 -7.67
CA SER A 202 -18.25 -2.17 -8.19
C SER A 202 -17.07 -2.07 -7.21
N MET A 203 -16.84 -0.90 -6.58
CA MET A 203 -15.79 -0.71 -5.59
C MET A 203 -15.99 -1.59 -4.35
N LYS A 204 -17.23 -1.64 -3.80
CA LYS A 204 -17.54 -2.52 -2.67
C LYS A 204 -17.33 -3.99 -3.00
N SER A 205 -17.77 -4.44 -4.16
CA SER A 205 -17.59 -5.82 -4.62
C SER A 205 -16.09 -6.18 -4.69
N HIS A 206 -15.27 -5.30 -5.27
CA HIS A 206 -13.83 -5.48 -5.36
C HIS A 206 -13.17 -5.57 -3.97
N LEU A 207 -13.45 -4.62 -3.07
CA LEU A 207 -12.88 -4.59 -1.72
C LEU A 207 -13.29 -5.81 -0.89
N GLU A 208 -14.55 -6.25 -0.99
CA GLU A 208 -15.04 -7.44 -0.30
C GLU A 208 -14.34 -8.72 -0.79
N LYS A 209 -14.18 -8.89 -2.10
CA LYS A 209 -13.46 -10.04 -2.68
C LYS A 209 -11.99 -10.03 -2.27
N SER A 210 -11.34 -8.86 -2.27
CA SER A 210 -9.96 -8.69 -1.83
C SER A 210 -9.80 -9.02 -0.35
N MET A 211 -10.68 -8.51 0.52
CA MET A 211 -10.70 -8.83 1.94
C MET A 211 -10.81 -10.34 2.18
N ARG A 212 -11.72 -11.02 1.48
CA ARG A 212 -11.91 -12.48 1.60
C ARG A 212 -10.66 -13.26 1.16
N ALA A 213 -9.98 -12.80 0.11
CA ALA A 213 -8.76 -13.44 -0.38
C ALA A 213 -7.57 -13.31 0.59
N PHE A 214 -7.56 -12.25 1.42
CA PHE A 214 -6.48 -11.98 2.38
C PHE A 214 -6.67 -12.68 3.72
N LYS A 215 -7.87 -13.18 4.03
CA LYS A 215 -8.12 -13.90 5.27
C LYS A 215 -7.43 -15.27 5.27
N VAL A 216 -6.72 -15.52 6.36
CA VAL A 216 -6.11 -16.84 6.60
C VAL A 216 -7.23 -17.87 6.81
N LYS A 217 -7.15 -18.97 6.07
CA LYS A 217 -8.04 -20.12 6.21
C LYS A 217 -7.70 -20.93 7.44
#